data_75b80480a64e82cccdf557758059d330
#
_entry.id   75b80480a64e82cccdf557758059d330
#
_cell.length_a   1.000
_cell.length_b   1.000
_cell.length_c   1.000
_cell.angle_alpha   90.00
_cell.angle_beta   90.00
_cell.angle_gamma   90.00
#
_symmetry.space_group_name_H-M   'P 1'
#
loop_
_entity.id
_entity.type
_entity.pdbx_description
1 polymer ?
#
loop_
_entity_poly.entity_id
_entity_poly.type
_entity_poly.pdbx_seq_one_letter_code
_entity_poly.pdbx_strand_id
1 'polypeptide(L)'
;MATAVLSPMTIPGLHTAPSKEDLEKAALAYNLLHDDKDQPEIPPAHLKEITAIIVSHNVQEKFGIHLVHGHLQVDQGKVMHGTAMSSLRGCWTRPTDISGLDVGNMHGHILALSSNGEFQAYEYRQGAPPLMSPNDNAFVVALRAYLQKHCLGSLIGLQVLDEDKDKQLQEFVLGDNNGAVMLDAEDTKITQSYRVTGYVVETNESGVTELKGKETHAPTIRETHQVFTDGKPLPDEKSLVNALRADGVID
;
A
#
# COMPACT_ATOMS: atom_id res chain seq x y z
N MET A 1 -16.77 32.62 21.52
CA MET A 1 -15.76 31.57 21.55
C MET A 1 -15.15 31.53 20.14
N ALA A 2 -13.86 31.83 19.98
CA ALA A 2 -13.20 31.75 18.69
C ALA A 2 -12.99 30.25 18.35
N THR A 3 -13.61 29.78 17.30
CA THR A 3 -13.32 28.47 16.72
C THR A 3 -11.89 28.54 16.19
N ALA A 4 -10.96 27.82 16.79
CA ALA A 4 -9.63 27.64 16.25
C ALA A 4 -9.79 27.02 14.87
N VAL A 5 -9.50 27.77 13.82
CA VAL A 5 -9.36 27.25 12.46
C VAL A 5 -8.08 26.43 12.51
N LEU A 6 -8.23 25.10 12.63
CA LEU A 6 -7.12 24.18 12.45
C LEU A 6 -6.60 24.43 11.03
N SER A 7 -5.34 24.85 10.91
CA SER A 7 -4.68 24.91 9.62
C SER A 7 -4.87 23.58 8.89
N PRO A 8 -5.19 23.57 7.60
CA PRO A 8 -5.33 22.34 6.86
C PRO A 8 -4.02 21.56 6.97
N MET A 9 -4.12 20.32 7.45
CA MET A 9 -3.00 19.43 7.59
C MET A 9 -2.48 19.08 6.19
N THR A 10 -1.23 19.41 5.89
CA THR A 10 -0.60 19.04 4.63
C THR A 10 0.23 17.77 4.84
N ILE A 11 -0.14 16.67 4.18
CA ILE A 11 0.55 15.39 4.23
C ILE A 11 1.34 15.25 2.93
N PRO A 12 2.70 15.20 3.00
CA PRO A 12 3.54 14.92 1.83
C PRO A 12 3.18 13.57 1.20
N GLY A 13 3.15 13.53 -0.12
CA GLY A 13 2.70 12.37 -0.88
C GLY A 13 1.18 12.27 -1.06
N LEU A 14 0.38 12.96 -0.25
CA LEU A 14 -1.08 12.95 -0.38
C LEU A 14 -1.63 14.32 -0.85
N HIS A 15 -1.21 15.42 -0.22
CA HIS A 15 -1.65 16.78 -0.56
C HIS A 15 -0.66 17.51 -1.47
N THR A 16 0.60 17.17 -1.37
CA THR A 16 1.70 17.75 -2.12
C THR A 16 2.67 16.64 -2.52
N ALA A 17 3.42 16.87 -3.58
CA ALA A 17 4.56 15.99 -3.89
C ALA A 17 5.50 15.91 -2.66
N PRO A 18 6.10 14.74 -2.39
CA PRO A 18 7.05 14.59 -1.29
C PRO A 18 8.35 15.35 -1.59
N SER A 19 9.03 15.79 -0.55
CA SER A 19 10.43 16.23 -0.65
C SER A 19 11.39 15.04 -0.51
N LYS A 20 12.67 15.22 -0.84
CA LYS A 20 13.69 14.17 -0.58
C LYS A 20 13.78 13.82 0.89
N GLU A 21 13.63 14.79 1.79
CA GLU A 21 13.62 14.57 3.24
C GLU A 21 12.40 13.71 3.67
N ASP A 22 11.25 13.90 3.04
CA ASP A 22 10.06 13.06 3.31
C ASP A 22 10.31 11.61 2.87
N LEU A 23 10.99 11.39 1.74
CA LEU A 23 11.36 10.05 1.26
C LEU A 23 12.38 9.36 2.18
N GLU A 24 13.36 10.10 2.72
CA GLU A 24 14.32 9.58 3.71
C GLU A 24 13.61 9.17 5.02
N LYS A 25 12.66 9.99 5.49
CA LYS A 25 11.82 9.66 6.64
C LYS A 25 10.94 8.45 6.39
N ALA A 26 10.41 8.31 5.17
CA ALA A 26 9.61 7.17 4.77
C ALA A 26 10.41 5.85 4.82
N ALA A 27 11.66 5.85 4.37
CA ALA A 27 12.54 4.68 4.47
C ALA A 27 12.76 4.26 5.93
N LEU A 28 12.97 5.23 6.83
CA LEU A 28 13.10 4.96 8.27
C LEU A 28 11.79 4.41 8.86
N ALA A 29 10.64 4.96 8.44
CA ALA A 29 9.34 4.47 8.88
C ALA A 29 9.08 3.04 8.39
N TYR A 30 9.40 2.73 7.12
CA TYR A 30 9.28 1.39 6.55
C TYR A 30 10.10 0.35 7.33
N ASN A 31 11.34 0.70 7.71
CA ASN A 31 12.23 -0.19 8.44
C ASN A 31 11.78 -0.50 9.89
N LEU A 32 10.79 0.21 10.39
CA LEU A 32 10.17 -0.04 11.71
C LEU A 32 8.90 -0.90 11.63
N LEU A 33 8.45 -1.23 10.42
CA LEU A 33 7.25 -2.03 10.22
C LEU A 33 7.52 -3.49 10.58
N HIS A 34 6.48 -4.14 11.11
CA HIS A 34 6.49 -5.58 11.30
C HIS A 34 6.17 -6.30 9.99
N ASP A 35 6.65 -7.52 9.86
CA ASP A 35 6.23 -8.41 8.78
C ASP A 35 4.73 -8.73 8.94
N ASP A 36 4.02 -8.99 7.84
CA ASP A 36 2.58 -9.26 7.86
C ASP A 36 2.20 -10.44 8.75
N LYS A 37 3.03 -11.50 8.77
CA LYS A 37 2.82 -12.68 9.62
C LYS A 37 2.84 -12.37 11.11
N ASP A 38 3.50 -11.28 11.51
CA ASP A 38 3.60 -10.85 12.91
C ASP A 38 2.50 -9.85 13.29
N GLN A 39 1.70 -9.40 12.31
CA GLN A 39 0.56 -8.52 12.52
C GLN A 39 -0.71 -9.33 12.88
N PRO A 40 -1.56 -8.85 13.81
CA PRO A 40 -2.84 -9.47 14.07
C PRO A 40 -3.80 -9.29 12.88
N GLU A 41 -4.85 -10.11 12.82
CA GLU A 41 -5.97 -9.89 11.90
C GLU A 41 -6.70 -8.58 12.23
N ILE A 42 -7.17 -7.88 11.20
CA ILE A 42 -8.03 -6.70 11.42
C ILE A 42 -9.42 -7.20 11.86
N PRO A 43 -9.87 -6.87 13.07
CA PRO A 43 -11.18 -7.33 13.53
C PRO A 43 -12.32 -6.84 12.62
N PRO A 44 -13.29 -7.70 12.26
CA PRO A 44 -14.41 -7.34 11.37
C PRO A 44 -15.22 -6.11 11.83
N ALA A 45 -15.30 -5.88 13.14
CA ALA A 45 -15.97 -4.71 13.69
C ALA A 45 -15.29 -3.40 13.23
N HIS A 46 -13.95 -3.36 13.17
CA HIS A 46 -13.23 -2.19 12.68
C HIS A 46 -13.38 -2.02 11.17
N LEU A 47 -13.39 -3.10 10.39
CA LEU A 47 -13.66 -3.02 8.95
C LEU A 47 -15.03 -2.39 8.70
N LYS A 48 -16.07 -2.80 9.44
CA LYS A 48 -17.42 -2.25 9.33
C LYS A 48 -17.48 -0.75 9.64
N GLU A 49 -16.86 -0.32 10.73
CA GLU A 49 -16.85 1.09 11.11
C GLU A 49 -16.06 1.96 10.11
N ILE A 50 -14.92 1.45 9.62
CA ILE A 50 -14.12 2.16 8.61
C ILE A 50 -14.89 2.22 7.28
N THR A 51 -15.61 1.17 6.88
CA THR A 51 -16.53 1.22 5.73
C THR A 51 -17.50 2.39 5.87
N ALA A 52 -18.14 2.53 7.05
CA ALA A 52 -19.07 3.62 7.28
C ALA A 52 -18.40 5.00 7.15
N ILE A 53 -17.16 5.14 7.63
CA ILE A 53 -16.39 6.38 7.50
C ILE A 53 -16.12 6.68 6.01
N ILE A 54 -15.61 5.72 5.22
CA ILE A 54 -15.32 5.88 3.80
C ILE A 54 -16.59 6.30 3.02
N VAL A 55 -17.67 5.57 3.23
CA VAL A 55 -18.96 5.80 2.53
C VAL A 55 -19.59 7.16 2.92
N SER A 56 -19.54 7.53 4.20
CA SER A 56 -20.12 8.81 4.64
C SER A 56 -19.45 10.05 4.05
N HIS A 57 -18.19 9.91 3.61
CA HIS A 57 -17.43 10.97 2.93
C HIS A 57 -17.44 10.83 1.41
N ASN A 58 -18.04 9.75 0.86
CA ASN A 58 -18.12 9.49 -0.58
C ASN A 58 -16.72 9.45 -1.24
N VAL A 59 -15.78 8.70 -0.65
CA VAL A 59 -14.37 8.65 -1.09
C VAL A 59 -13.91 7.25 -1.50
N GLN A 60 -14.82 6.28 -1.63
CA GLN A 60 -14.53 4.88 -1.95
C GLN A 60 -13.84 4.67 -3.30
N GLU A 61 -13.94 5.65 -4.20
CA GLU A 61 -13.26 5.60 -5.50
C GLU A 61 -11.78 5.99 -5.43
N LYS A 62 -11.36 6.62 -4.32
CA LYS A 62 -10.00 7.15 -4.16
C LYS A 62 -9.21 6.46 -3.07
N PHE A 63 -9.91 5.95 -2.03
CA PHE A 63 -9.26 5.48 -0.84
C PHE A 63 -9.77 4.11 -0.41
N GLY A 64 -8.81 3.27 -0.02
CA GLY A 64 -9.00 2.03 0.70
C GLY A 64 -8.22 2.05 2.01
N ILE A 65 -8.10 0.89 2.61
CA ILE A 65 -7.21 0.67 3.75
C ILE A 65 -6.26 -0.50 3.47
N HIS A 66 -5.11 -0.46 4.09
CA HIS A 66 -4.09 -1.47 3.95
C HIS A 66 -3.60 -1.95 5.31
N LEU A 67 -3.28 -3.24 5.44
CA LEU A 67 -2.57 -3.78 6.59
C LEU A 67 -1.16 -3.17 6.61
N VAL A 68 -0.80 -2.49 7.69
CA VAL A 68 0.54 -1.88 7.81
C VAL A 68 1.57 -2.98 8.05
N HIS A 69 2.46 -3.20 7.09
CA HIS A 69 3.52 -4.21 7.19
C HIS A 69 4.71 -3.88 6.27
N GLY A 70 5.81 -4.61 6.45
CA GLY A 70 7.00 -4.50 5.61
C GLY A 70 7.75 -5.82 5.57
N HIS A 71 8.48 -6.10 4.49
CA HIS A 71 9.11 -7.40 4.23
C HIS A 71 10.64 -7.36 4.18
N LEU A 72 11.23 -6.18 4.15
CA LEU A 72 12.65 -6.01 3.89
C LEU A 72 13.22 -4.79 4.61
N GLN A 73 14.51 -4.59 4.50
CA GLN A 73 15.18 -3.38 4.99
C GLN A 73 15.53 -2.46 3.82
N VAL A 74 15.16 -1.20 3.94
CA VAL A 74 15.46 -0.16 2.96
C VAL A 74 16.75 0.53 3.34
N ASP A 75 17.76 0.47 2.47
CA ASP A 75 19.05 1.13 2.68
C ASP A 75 18.91 2.66 2.73
N GLN A 76 19.87 3.32 3.35
CA GLN A 76 19.94 4.78 3.35
C GLN A 76 20.02 5.33 1.92
N GLY A 77 19.26 6.41 1.65
CA GLY A 77 19.18 7.03 0.34
C GLY A 77 18.25 6.33 -0.66
N LYS A 78 17.54 5.29 -0.22
CA LYS A 78 16.49 4.61 -0.99
C LYS A 78 15.12 4.79 -0.35
N VAL A 79 14.07 4.53 -1.12
CA VAL A 79 12.67 4.51 -0.67
C VAL A 79 11.92 3.38 -1.38
N MET A 80 10.87 2.85 -0.79
CA MET A 80 9.97 1.90 -1.44
C MET A 80 9.16 2.61 -2.53
N HIS A 81 9.43 2.25 -3.78
CA HIS A 81 8.82 2.88 -4.95
C HIS A 81 8.25 1.82 -5.89
N GLY A 82 6.96 1.90 -6.14
CA GLY A 82 6.22 1.05 -7.06
C GLY A 82 6.20 1.63 -8.47
N THR A 83 6.47 0.76 -9.44
CA THR A 83 6.40 1.05 -10.87
C THR A 83 5.46 0.07 -11.55
N ALA A 84 4.54 0.58 -12.38
CA ALA A 84 3.67 -0.27 -13.18
C ALA A 84 4.52 -1.14 -14.13
N MET A 85 4.12 -2.39 -14.27
CA MET A 85 4.77 -3.33 -15.19
C MET A 85 4.23 -3.14 -16.61
N SER A 86 5.09 -3.36 -17.59
CA SER A 86 4.74 -3.22 -19.01
C SER A 86 4.27 -4.54 -19.64
N SER A 87 4.67 -5.67 -19.09
CA SER A 87 4.42 -7.01 -19.63
C SER A 87 3.38 -7.81 -18.87
N LEU A 88 3.02 -7.40 -17.67
CA LEU A 88 2.00 -8.01 -16.80
C LEU A 88 1.13 -6.92 -16.18
N ARG A 89 -0.10 -7.25 -15.84
CA ARG A 89 -0.97 -6.35 -15.05
C ARG A 89 -0.52 -6.38 -13.59
N GLY A 90 0.21 -5.37 -13.18
CA GLY A 90 0.73 -5.31 -11.83
C GLY A 90 1.72 -4.18 -11.58
N CYS A 91 2.26 -4.18 -10.39
CA CYS A 91 3.19 -3.17 -9.92
C CYS A 91 4.36 -3.84 -9.19
N TRP A 92 5.57 -3.40 -9.48
CA TRP A 92 6.76 -3.81 -8.77
C TRP A 92 7.24 -2.73 -7.82
N THR A 93 7.07 -2.95 -6.52
CA THR A 93 7.50 -2.04 -5.45
C THR A 93 8.85 -2.49 -4.91
N ARG A 94 9.87 -1.64 -4.98
CA ARG A 94 11.24 -1.99 -4.58
C ARG A 94 12.02 -0.81 -4.00
N PRO A 95 13.09 -1.07 -3.21
CA PRO A 95 14.02 -0.04 -2.79
C PRO A 95 14.66 0.65 -4.00
N THR A 96 14.37 1.93 -4.19
CA THR A 96 14.83 2.74 -5.32
C THR A 96 15.58 3.97 -4.84
N ASP A 97 16.70 4.31 -5.50
CA ASP A 97 17.53 5.47 -5.17
C ASP A 97 16.74 6.78 -5.28
N ILE A 98 16.66 7.53 -4.18
CA ILE A 98 15.96 8.81 -4.12
C ILE A 98 16.55 9.83 -5.10
N SER A 99 17.86 9.77 -5.35
CA SER A 99 18.54 10.71 -6.23
C SER A 99 18.09 10.65 -7.69
N GLY A 100 17.57 9.48 -8.12
CA GLY A 100 17.11 9.23 -9.48
C GLY A 100 15.60 9.45 -9.68
N LEU A 101 14.85 9.75 -8.61
CA LEU A 101 13.40 9.90 -8.69
C LEU A 101 12.95 11.31 -9.05
N ASP A 102 11.94 11.41 -9.89
CA ASP A 102 11.19 12.64 -10.12
C ASP A 102 10.17 12.82 -9.00
N VAL A 103 10.63 13.43 -7.90
CA VAL A 103 9.80 13.63 -6.69
C VAL A 103 8.56 14.50 -6.96
N GLY A 104 8.58 15.32 -8.01
CA GLY A 104 7.43 16.14 -8.42
C GLY A 104 6.30 15.31 -9.05
N ASN A 105 6.61 14.10 -9.51
CA ASN A 105 5.67 13.15 -10.13
C ASN A 105 5.60 11.85 -9.33
N MET A 106 5.45 11.99 -8.00
CA MET A 106 5.27 10.87 -7.06
C MET A 106 4.16 11.17 -6.08
N HIS A 107 3.47 10.14 -5.65
CA HIS A 107 2.50 10.20 -4.54
C HIS A 107 2.73 9.05 -3.56
N GLY A 108 2.29 9.25 -2.33
CA GLY A 108 2.21 8.20 -1.32
C GLY A 108 1.09 7.23 -1.68
N HIS A 109 1.42 5.96 -1.78
CA HIS A 109 0.45 4.90 -2.07
C HIS A 109 -0.14 4.34 -0.78
N ILE A 110 0.71 4.00 0.19
CA ILE A 110 0.31 3.52 1.51
C ILE A 110 0.87 4.45 2.58
N LEU A 111 -0.02 4.90 3.48
CA LEU A 111 0.31 5.81 4.57
C LEU A 111 -0.09 5.19 5.91
N ALA A 112 0.81 5.20 6.88
CA ALA A 112 0.54 4.79 8.25
C ALA A 112 0.60 5.97 9.21
N LEU A 113 0.05 5.82 10.41
CA LEU A 113 0.22 6.81 11.46
C LEU A 113 1.62 6.70 12.06
N SER A 114 2.37 7.79 11.98
CA SER A 114 3.65 7.94 12.64
C SER A 114 3.48 8.13 14.16
N SER A 115 4.58 8.13 14.90
CA SER A 115 4.57 8.27 16.37
C SER A 115 3.95 9.59 16.86
N ASN A 116 3.92 10.63 16.04
CA ASN A 116 3.25 11.90 16.36
C ASN A 116 1.74 11.89 16.00
N GLY A 117 1.24 10.76 15.48
CA GLY A 117 -0.16 10.57 15.13
C GLY A 117 -0.58 11.21 13.81
N GLU A 118 0.35 11.60 12.96
CA GLU A 118 0.09 12.09 11.61
C GLU A 118 0.30 10.98 10.58
N PHE A 119 -0.46 11.02 9.47
CA PHE A 119 -0.21 10.12 8.36
C PHE A 119 1.13 10.44 7.70
N GLN A 120 1.90 9.41 7.44
CA GLN A 120 3.16 9.44 6.73
C GLN A 120 3.19 8.31 5.71
N ALA A 121 3.46 8.63 4.44
CA ALA A 121 3.64 7.61 3.42
C ALA A 121 4.93 6.84 3.69
N TYR A 122 4.87 5.52 3.50
CA TYR A 122 6.03 4.64 3.57
C TYR A 122 6.25 3.86 2.27
N GLU A 123 5.24 3.80 1.39
CA GLU A 123 5.35 3.35 0.01
C GLU A 123 4.84 4.42 -0.94
N TYR A 124 5.51 4.54 -2.07
CA TYR A 124 5.22 5.53 -3.09
C TYR A 124 4.99 4.91 -4.45
N ARG A 125 4.23 5.61 -5.28
CA ARG A 125 4.03 5.29 -6.70
C ARG A 125 4.33 6.50 -7.58
N GLN A 126 4.59 6.20 -8.86
CA GLN A 126 4.72 7.24 -9.88
C GLN A 126 3.36 7.87 -10.16
N GLY A 127 3.36 9.16 -10.41
CA GLY A 127 2.17 9.97 -10.66
C GLY A 127 2.02 11.11 -9.65
N ALA A 128 1.33 12.17 -10.06
CA ALA A 128 1.07 13.30 -9.18
C ALA A 128 0.18 12.89 -7.98
N PRO A 129 0.31 13.56 -6.83
CA PRO A 129 -0.62 13.38 -5.73
C PRO A 129 -2.07 13.58 -6.17
N PRO A 130 -3.04 12.85 -5.58
CA PRO A 130 -4.44 12.98 -5.94
C PRO A 130 -4.95 14.38 -5.63
N LEU A 131 -5.86 14.89 -6.46
CA LEU A 131 -6.55 16.15 -6.17
C LEU A 131 -7.49 15.95 -4.98
N MET A 132 -7.18 16.62 -3.86
CA MET A 132 -7.93 16.49 -2.61
C MET A 132 -9.09 17.47 -2.54
N SER A 133 -10.31 16.94 -2.46
CA SER A 133 -11.53 17.70 -2.21
C SER A 133 -11.71 18.00 -0.71
N PRO A 134 -12.63 18.89 -0.32
CA PRO A 134 -12.99 19.06 1.10
C PRO A 134 -13.48 17.78 1.78
N ASN A 135 -14.20 16.90 1.05
CA ASN A 135 -14.65 15.61 1.57
C ASN A 135 -13.48 14.65 1.79
N ASP A 136 -12.52 14.61 0.87
CA ASP A 136 -11.30 13.80 1.02
C ASP A 136 -10.52 14.23 2.28
N ASN A 137 -10.37 15.53 2.50
CA ASN A 137 -9.71 16.07 3.69
C ASN A 137 -10.48 15.72 4.99
N ALA A 138 -11.81 15.84 4.97
CA ALA A 138 -12.64 15.47 6.11
C ALA A 138 -12.54 13.97 6.41
N PHE A 139 -12.50 13.13 5.39
CA PHE A 139 -12.27 11.69 5.52
C PHE A 139 -10.93 11.37 6.18
N VAL A 140 -9.82 11.96 5.69
CA VAL A 140 -8.48 11.74 6.26
C VAL A 140 -8.44 12.10 7.75
N VAL A 141 -9.09 13.21 8.14
CA VAL A 141 -9.21 13.61 9.55
C VAL A 141 -10.04 12.59 10.35
N ALA A 142 -11.17 12.14 9.81
CA ALA A 142 -12.06 11.20 10.48
C ALA A 142 -11.38 9.82 10.65
N LEU A 143 -10.73 9.31 9.62
CA LEU A 143 -9.98 8.05 9.67
C LEU A 143 -8.85 8.13 10.69
N ARG A 144 -8.04 9.20 10.67
CA ARG A 144 -6.98 9.43 11.64
C ARG A 144 -7.51 9.38 13.07
N ALA A 145 -8.57 10.13 13.35
CA ALA A 145 -9.18 10.18 14.68
C ALA A 145 -9.68 8.80 15.13
N TYR A 146 -10.27 8.03 14.22
CA TYR A 146 -10.72 6.66 14.48
C TYR A 146 -9.54 5.74 14.82
N LEU A 147 -8.50 5.74 13.99
CA LEU A 147 -7.32 4.90 14.20
C LEU A 147 -6.60 5.24 15.52
N GLN A 148 -6.45 6.52 15.84
CA GLN A 148 -5.89 6.97 17.13
C GLN A 148 -6.72 6.51 18.32
N LYS A 149 -8.04 6.74 18.27
CA LYS A 149 -8.97 6.36 19.34
C LYS A 149 -8.91 4.87 19.68
N HIS A 150 -8.72 4.02 18.66
CA HIS A 150 -8.73 2.57 18.81
C HIS A 150 -7.34 1.93 18.81
N CYS A 151 -6.26 2.74 18.84
CA CYS A 151 -4.87 2.28 18.82
C CYS A 151 -4.55 1.37 17.61
N LEU A 152 -5.11 1.68 16.43
CA LEU A 152 -4.98 0.89 15.20
C LEU A 152 -3.96 1.45 14.20
N GLY A 153 -3.28 2.54 14.50
CA GLY A 153 -2.40 3.22 13.57
C GLY A 153 -1.16 2.43 13.13
N SER A 154 -0.74 1.43 13.92
CA SER A 154 0.32 0.48 13.55
C SER A 154 -0.18 -0.76 12.81
N LEU A 155 -1.50 -0.92 12.69
CA LEU A 155 -2.15 -2.07 12.06
C LEU A 155 -2.82 -1.70 10.74
N ILE A 156 -3.47 -0.53 10.68
CA ILE A 156 -4.27 -0.09 9.54
C ILE A 156 -3.71 1.22 9.02
N GLY A 157 -3.37 1.22 7.73
CA GLY A 157 -2.96 2.38 6.96
C GLY A 157 -4.04 2.86 5.99
N LEU A 158 -3.90 4.09 5.53
CA LEU A 158 -4.65 4.66 4.42
C LEU A 158 -3.98 4.22 3.12
N GLN A 159 -4.76 3.71 2.16
CA GLN A 159 -4.32 3.40 0.82
C GLN A 159 -4.92 4.38 -0.19
N VAL A 160 -4.10 4.94 -1.05
CA VAL A 160 -4.53 5.67 -2.25
C VAL A 160 -4.75 4.64 -3.35
N LEU A 161 -5.97 4.55 -3.87
CA LEU A 161 -6.34 3.53 -4.84
C LEU A 161 -5.88 3.91 -6.25
N ASP A 162 -5.46 2.91 -7.00
CA ASP A 162 -5.13 3.00 -8.42
C ASP A 162 -6.34 2.65 -9.30
N GLU A 163 -6.15 2.75 -10.62
CA GLU A 163 -7.17 2.38 -11.62
C GLU A 163 -7.57 0.89 -11.53
N ASP A 164 -6.67 0.03 -11.03
CA ASP A 164 -6.87 -1.41 -10.89
C ASP A 164 -7.56 -1.85 -9.59
N LYS A 165 -8.13 -0.92 -8.82
CA LYS A 165 -8.77 -1.16 -7.52
C LYS A 165 -9.84 -2.25 -7.49
N ASP A 166 -10.49 -2.50 -8.64
CA ASP A 166 -11.57 -3.50 -8.77
C ASP A 166 -11.02 -4.92 -8.99
N LYS A 167 -9.72 -5.06 -9.29
CA LYS A 167 -9.08 -6.34 -9.54
C LYS A 167 -8.70 -7.04 -8.23
N GLN A 168 -8.65 -8.37 -8.30
CA GLN A 168 -8.05 -9.17 -7.26
C GLN A 168 -6.55 -9.23 -7.50
N LEU A 169 -5.76 -8.73 -6.57
CA LEU A 169 -4.30 -8.67 -6.69
C LEU A 169 -3.64 -9.67 -5.73
N GLN A 170 -2.53 -10.22 -6.16
CA GLN A 170 -1.70 -11.13 -5.38
C GLN A 170 -0.29 -10.59 -5.22
N GLU A 171 0.16 -10.49 -3.98
CA GLU A 171 1.49 -10.03 -3.62
C GLU A 171 2.45 -11.20 -3.45
N PHE A 172 3.64 -11.06 -4.05
CA PHE A 172 4.76 -11.96 -3.91
C PHE A 172 6.00 -11.18 -3.49
N VAL A 173 6.56 -11.55 -2.35
CA VAL A 173 7.82 -10.96 -1.87
C VAL A 173 8.99 -11.54 -2.66
N LEU A 174 9.88 -10.67 -3.13
CA LEU A 174 11.04 -11.07 -3.90
C LEU A 174 12.26 -11.19 -2.98
N GLY A 175 12.93 -12.33 -3.03
CA GLY A 175 14.14 -12.57 -2.26
C GLY A 175 15.24 -11.53 -2.53
N ASP A 176 16.25 -11.52 -1.66
CA ASP A 176 17.46 -10.71 -1.82
C ASP A 176 17.22 -9.19 -1.92
N ASN A 177 16.25 -8.69 -1.18
CA ASN A 177 15.91 -7.27 -1.11
C ASN A 177 15.41 -6.67 -2.44
N ASN A 178 14.84 -7.49 -3.33
CA ASN A 178 14.31 -7.06 -4.62
C ASN A 178 12.91 -6.44 -4.55
N GLY A 179 12.32 -6.31 -3.36
CA GLY A 179 11.01 -5.72 -3.13
C GLY A 179 9.88 -6.74 -3.13
N ALA A 180 8.70 -6.29 -3.53
CA ALA A 180 7.51 -7.11 -3.72
C ALA A 180 6.86 -6.78 -5.07
N VAL A 181 6.20 -7.77 -5.67
CA VAL A 181 5.41 -7.57 -6.87
C VAL A 181 3.95 -7.89 -6.58
N MET A 182 3.07 -6.96 -6.94
CA MET A 182 1.63 -7.12 -6.90
C MET A 182 1.15 -7.43 -8.33
N LEU A 183 0.52 -8.58 -8.54
CA LEU A 183 0.02 -9.02 -9.85
C LEU A 183 -1.49 -9.21 -9.83
N ASP A 184 -2.15 -8.92 -10.95
CA ASP A 184 -3.53 -9.34 -11.16
C ASP A 184 -3.62 -10.87 -11.03
N ALA A 185 -4.55 -11.36 -10.22
CA ALA A 185 -4.72 -12.78 -9.97
C ALA A 185 -5.02 -13.60 -11.25
N GLU A 186 -5.60 -12.94 -12.28
CA GLU A 186 -5.84 -13.58 -13.58
C GLU A 186 -4.54 -13.84 -14.37
N ASP A 187 -3.45 -13.13 -14.06
CA ASP A 187 -2.14 -13.34 -14.69
C ASP A 187 -1.28 -14.38 -13.97
N THR A 188 -1.76 -14.87 -12.82
CA THR A 188 -1.03 -15.85 -11.99
C THR A 188 -1.62 -17.25 -12.10
N LYS A 189 -0.83 -18.26 -11.78
CA LYS A 189 -1.28 -19.67 -11.62
C LYS A 189 -1.71 -19.99 -10.19
N ILE A 190 -1.56 -19.02 -9.28
CA ILE A 190 -1.77 -19.25 -7.86
C ILE A 190 -3.23 -18.99 -7.53
N THR A 191 -3.91 -20.03 -7.04
CA THR A 191 -5.35 -20.00 -6.69
C THR A 191 -5.61 -19.81 -5.21
N GLN A 192 -4.57 -19.83 -4.38
CA GLN A 192 -4.68 -19.70 -2.93
C GLN A 192 -4.12 -18.34 -2.48
N SER A 193 -4.66 -17.82 -1.39
CA SER A 193 -4.10 -16.65 -0.69
C SER A 193 -3.96 -16.97 0.79
N TYR A 194 -2.91 -16.43 1.42
CA TYR A 194 -2.69 -16.62 2.85
C TYR A 194 -3.41 -15.56 3.67
N ARG A 195 -3.32 -14.30 3.22
CA ARG A 195 -3.75 -13.17 4.01
C ARG A 195 -4.20 -12.02 3.13
N VAL A 196 -5.27 -11.36 3.54
CA VAL A 196 -5.70 -10.09 2.93
C VAL A 196 -4.87 -8.96 3.51
N THR A 197 -4.28 -8.14 2.64
CA THR A 197 -3.48 -6.97 3.01
C THR A 197 -4.11 -5.65 2.59
N GLY A 198 -4.81 -5.59 1.44
CA GLY A 198 -5.50 -4.40 0.96
C GLY A 198 -7.01 -4.60 0.86
N TYR A 199 -7.77 -3.56 1.23
CA TYR A 199 -9.22 -3.58 1.26
C TYR A 199 -9.80 -2.36 0.57
N VAL A 200 -10.78 -2.59 -0.31
CA VAL A 200 -11.58 -1.54 -0.96
C VAL A 200 -13.06 -1.68 -0.62
N VAL A 201 -13.80 -0.60 -0.73
CA VAL A 201 -15.25 -0.62 -0.49
C VAL A 201 -15.97 -1.07 -1.75
N GLU A 202 -16.76 -2.13 -1.64
CA GLU A 202 -17.64 -2.62 -2.69
C GLU A 202 -19.08 -2.72 -2.21
N THR A 203 -20.01 -2.54 -3.14
CA THR A 203 -21.44 -2.82 -2.90
C THR A 203 -21.79 -4.09 -3.66
N ASN A 204 -22.22 -5.11 -2.94
CA ASN A 204 -22.61 -6.38 -3.54
C ASN A 204 -24.01 -6.29 -4.23
N GLU A 205 -24.40 -7.35 -4.93
CA GLU A 205 -25.68 -7.45 -5.64
C GLU A 205 -26.91 -7.28 -4.71
N SER A 206 -26.77 -7.56 -3.42
CA SER A 206 -27.80 -7.36 -2.40
C SER A 206 -27.88 -5.94 -1.87
N GLY A 207 -27.02 -5.02 -2.35
CA GLY A 207 -26.95 -3.64 -1.88
C GLY A 207 -26.20 -3.46 -0.55
N VAL A 208 -25.51 -4.48 -0.07
CA VAL A 208 -24.66 -4.38 1.12
C VAL A 208 -23.31 -3.81 0.72
N THR A 209 -22.91 -2.72 1.36
CA THR A 209 -21.64 -2.07 1.16
C THR A 209 -20.67 -2.45 2.28
N GLU A 210 -19.50 -2.97 1.93
CA GLU A 210 -18.49 -3.44 2.87
C GLU A 210 -17.07 -3.32 2.29
N LEU A 211 -16.06 -3.33 3.17
CA LEU A 211 -14.67 -3.48 2.78
C LEU A 211 -14.40 -4.92 2.35
N LYS A 212 -13.99 -5.08 1.10
CA LYS A 212 -13.57 -6.34 0.49
C LYS A 212 -12.06 -6.42 0.39
N GLY A 213 -11.50 -7.59 0.70
CA GLY A 213 -10.10 -7.88 0.45
C GLY A 213 -9.84 -7.99 -1.05
N LYS A 214 -8.97 -7.13 -1.56
CA LYS A 214 -8.55 -7.08 -2.97
C LYS A 214 -7.09 -7.38 -3.16
N GLU A 215 -6.27 -7.08 -2.19
CA GLU A 215 -4.85 -7.42 -2.19
C GLU A 215 -4.60 -8.54 -1.19
N THR A 216 -3.89 -9.56 -1.62
CA THR A 216 -3.66 -10.75 -0.80
C THR A 216 -2.23 -11.23 -0.97
N HIS A 217 -1.61 -11.70 0.10
CA HIS A 217 -0.41 -12.51 -0.01
C HIS A 217 -0.75 -13.89 -0.55
N ALA A 218 -0.03 -14.32 -1.56
CA ALA A 218 -0.23 -15.59 -2.23
C ALA A 218 1.00 -16.51 -2.09
N PRO A 219 0.79 -17.83 -1.88
CA PRO A 219 1.90 -18.77 -1.82
C PRO A 219 2.47 -19.01 -3.22
N THR A 220 3.79 -19.15 -3.32
CA THR A 220 4.42 -19.77 -4.48
C THR A 220 4.25 -21.28 -4.47
N ILE A 221 4.67 -21.97 -5.51
CA ILE A 221 4.68 -23.45 -5.55
C ILE A 221 5.51 -24.10 -4.43
N ARG A 222 6.31 -23.32 -3.72
CA ARG A 222 7.12 -23.76 -2.56
C ARG A 222 6.39 -23.53 -1.23
N GLU A 223 5.10 -23.24 -1.26
CA GLU A 223 4.26 -22.97 -0.08
C GLU A 223 4.77 -21.78 0.77
N THR A 224 5.44 -20.81 0.11
CA THR A 224 5.86 -19.53 0.70
C THR A 224 5.33 -18.41 -0.16
N HIS A 225 5.18 -17.21 0.39
CA HIS A 225 4.88 -16.01 -0.42
C HIS A 225 6.13 -15.35 -1.02
N GLN A 226 7.29 -16.02 -0.92
CA GLN A 226 8.57 -15.52 -1.40
C GLN A 226 8.98 -16.17 -2.72
N VAL A 227 9.27 -15.34 -3.72
CA VAL A 227 9.91 -15.73 -4.99
C VAL A 227 11.43 -15.71 -4.79
N PHE A 228 12.08 -16.83 -5.08
CA PHE A 228 13.52 -16.96 -4.90
C PHE A 228 14.28 -16.39 -6.09
N THR A 229 15.29 -15.59 -5.84
CA THR A 229 16.12 -14.93 -6.85
C THR A 229 17.56 -15.42 -6.86
N ASP A 230 17.87 -16.52 -6.15
CA ASP A 230 19.17 -17.18 -6.05
C ASP A 230 20.32 -16.23 -5.64
N GLY A 231 20.05 -15.27 -4.76
CA GLY A 231 21.03 -14.29 -4.31
C GLY A 231 21.36 -13.22 -5.35
N LYS A 232 20.51 -13.04 -6.37
CA LYS A 232 20.78 -12.11 -7.48
C LYS A 232 19.84 -10.91 -7.43
N PRO A 233 20.37 -9.71 -7.67
CA PRO A 233 19.53 -8.55 -7.87
C PRO A 233 18.75 -8.70 -9.19
N LEU A 234 17.52 -8.17 -9.20
CA LEU A 234 16.68 -8.09 -10.37
C LEU A 234 16.82 -6.68 -10.99
N PRO A 235 17.65 -6.52 -12.06
CA PRO A 235 17.94 -5.20 -12.59
C PRO A 235 16.76 -4.59 -13.37
N ASP A 236 15.91 -5.43 -13.94
CA ASP A 236 14.83 -5.02 -14.84
C ASP A 236 13.61 -5.94 -14.76
N GLU A 237 12.51 -5.51 -15.37
CA GLU A 237 11.26 -6.25 -15.44
C GLU A 237 11.40 -7.62 -16.10
N LYS A 238 12.28 -7.76 -17.11
CA LYS A 238 12.53 -9.05 -17.77
C LYS A 238 13.12 -10.07 -16.81
N SER A 239 14.05 -9.64 -15.96
CA SER A 239 14.65 -10.48 -14.92
C SER A 239 13.61 -10.91 -13.89
N LEU A 240 12.72 -9.98 -13.48
CA LEU A 240 11.59 -10.27 -12.59
C LEU A 240 10.65 -11.32 -13.22
N VAL A 241 10.21 -11.12 -14.46
CA VAL A 241 9.33 -12.06 -15.17
C VAL A 241 9.96 -13.46 -15.25
N ASN A 242 11.26 -13.56 -15.49
CA ASN A 242 11.95 -14.84 -15.50
C ASN A 242 11.98 -15.51 -14.12
N ALA A 243 12.16 -14.75 -13.05
CA ALA A 243 12.09 -15.28 -11.68
C ALA A 243 10.68 -15.78 -11.33
N LEU A 244 9.66 -15.02 -11.68
CA LEU A 244 8.25 -15.42 -11.48
C LEU A 244 7.90 -16.72 -12.23
N ARG A 245 8.40 -16.88 -13.47
CA ARG A 245 8.24 -18.12 -14.24
C ARG A 245 8.97 -19.30 -13.60
N ALA A 246 10.20 -19.08 -13.17
CA ALA A 246 11.02 -20.12 -12.53
C ALA A 246 10.39 -20.65 -11.24
N ASP A 247 9.70 -19.77 -10.51
CA ASP A 247 8.97 -20.14 -9.28
C ASP A 247 7.48 -20.51 -9.54
N GLY A 248 7.09 -20.65 -10.83
CA GLY A 248 5.77 -21.13 -11.23
C GLY A 248 4.61 -20.19 -10.85
N VAL A 249 4.88 -18.91 -10.65
CA VAL A 249 3.86 -17.89 -10.36
C VAL A 249 3.06 -17.54 -11.62
N ILE A 250 3.74 -17.46 -12.76
CA ILE A 250 3.16 -17.14 -14.07
C ILE A 250 3.60 -18.14 -15.15
N ASP A 251 3.02 -18.07 -16.36
CA ASP A 251 3.40 -18.87 -17.54
C ASP A 251 4.69 -18.39 -18.19
#